data_50f52f77b90ebea32bd460506da5a494
#
_entry.id   50f52f77b90ebea32bd460506da5a494
#
_cell.length_a   1.000
_cell.length_b   1.000
_cell.length_c   1.000
_cell.angle_alpha   90.00
_cell.angle_beta   90.00
_cell.angle_gamma   90.00
#
_symmetry.space_group_name_H-M   'P 1'
#
loop_
_entity.id
_entity.type
_entity.pdbx_description
1 polymer ?
#
loop_
_entity_poly.entity_id
_entity_poly.type
_entity_poly.pdbx_seq_one_letter_code
_entity_poly.pdbx_strand_id
1 'polypeptide(L)'
;MRWRHSGSFLRMTEGGSRMRKACRFWALIMVVALLASPAFGVEAGTMTPEKETAVKWLDTHAAVGAETATYIWHNPELGLGEHKSSAVLQEMLKAAGFKVESGTAGMKTAFVASWGEGKPVIGIHAEYDALPGLSQAAGVAEEKILVEGCPGHGCGHNLFGTYSSMAAIAIKKAMEEHGIKGTVKLYGTPSEETLVGKAFFVKEGIYKDADAVLSWHPGTENSVSYASSLAMDNFKVRFHGKASHAASAPWAGRSALDAVELMNIGMNYMREHVRPESRIMYCIPDGGKAPNVVPPYSEVWYFIRAPQYKMVKEIVDWSKKVAEGAALMTQTRMEFVPITAVWQYLPNQVLAKVGFANALLIGIPPFTDEDEKIAEPFSRSLKEEKGPFLSREFKEFDYDKPFSWATGGGSIDEANTSWVVPMVRFSTSTLAKGTPGHSWQSVAQNILPPAFKAGITVSKYMAATALDLFADPKLLEDAKAELKASNEKHGPFVDPVKDVSLPTFQLMHNVEESQVPVQTKGDMPLPDFSTLK
;
A
#
# COMPACT_ATOMS: atom_id res chain seq x y z
N MET A 1 -7.62 14.95 66.28
CA MET A 1 -6.55 15.45 67.16
C MET A 1 -5.81 16.58 66.47
N ARG A 2 -5.93 17.75 67.12
CA ARG A 2 -5.20 18.99 66.80
C ARG A 2 -3.69 18.78 66.99
N TRP A 3 -2.84 19.50 66.22
CA TRP A 3 -1.95 20.52 66.78
C TRP A 3 -1.46 21.44 65.66
N ARG A 4 -1.51 22.74 65.98
CA ARG A 4 -1.03 23.95 65.31
C ARG A 4 0.39 24.29 65.83
N HIS A 5 1.12 25.11 65.09
CA HIS A 5 1.73 26.43 65.42
C HIS A 5 2.94 26.65 64.54
N SER A 6 2.97 27.72 63.83
CA SER A 6 3.29 29.15 64.04
C SER A 6 4.77 29.38 63.93
N GLY A 7 5.30 30.23 63.15
CA GLY A 7 5.22 31.67 62.92
C GLY A 7 6.68 32.11 62.94
N SER A 8 7.21 33.03 62.28
CA SER A 8 7.05 34.47 62.20
C SER A 8 8.20 35.09 61.35
N PHE A 9 7.88 36.02 60.50
CA PHE A 9 8.40 37.39 60.31
C PHE A 9 9.86 37.74 60.64
N LEU A 10 10.55 38.34 59.65
CA LEU A 10 11.15 39.68 59.85
C LEU A 10 11.43 40.35 58.50
N ARG A 11 11.14 41.64 58.48
CA ARG A 11 11.25 42.65 57.40
C ARG A 11 12.57 43.43 57.48
N MET A 12 12.77 44.22 56.42
CA MET A 12 13.50 45.51 56.29
C MET A 12 14.92 45.38 55.70
N THR A 13 15.41 46.29 54.86
CA THR A 13 15.04 47.62 54.33
C THR A 13 15.92 47.97 53.13
N GLU A 14 15.39 48.76 52.29
CA GLU A 14 15.82 49.77 51.33
C GLU A 14 17.28 50.27 51.25
N GLY A 15 17.62 50.70 50.02
CA GLY A 15 18.61 51.69 49.66
C GLY A 15 19.25 51.37 48.31
N GLY A 16 19.00 51.93 47.24
CA GLY A 16 18.91 53.23 46.67
C GLY A 16 20.20 53.68 45.99
N SER A 17 20.25 53.72 44.68
CA SER A 17 20.59 54.90 43.92
C SER A 17 20.95 54.64 42.44
N ARG A 18 20.45 55.54 41.62
CA ARG A 18 20.63 55.70 40.17
C ARG A 18 22.11 55.79 39.74
N MET A 19 22.40 55.24 38.55
CA MET A 19 23.03 56.05 37.50
C MET A 19 22.87 55.44 36.11
N ARG A 20 22.40 56.26 35.21
CA ARG A 20 22.26 56.05 33.75
C ARG A 20 23.64 55.97 33.10
N LYS A 21 23.80 55.11 32.09
CA LYS A 21 24.34 55.47 30.78
C LYS A 21 24.22 54.33 29.75
N ALA A 22 23.73 54.73 28.68
CA ALA A 22 23.48 54.22 27.37
C ALA A 22 24.57 53.35 26.70
N CYS A 23 24.07 52.62 25.70
CA CYS A 23 24.71 52.15 24.44
C CYS A 23 25.22 50.72 24.40
N ARG A 24 24.56 49.92 23.70
CA ARG A 24 24.75 49.42 22.34
C ARG A 24 24.05 48.09 22.16
N PHE A 25 23.02 48.11 21.32
CA PHE A 25 22.42 46.93 20.72
C PHE A 25 23.50 46.10 20.01
N TRP A 26 23.73 44.90 20.50
CA TRP A 26 24.21 43.80 19.73
C TRP A 26 23.16 42.69 19.92
N ALA A 27 22.31 42.56 18.90
CA ALA A 27 21.43 41.41 18.77
C ALA A 27 22.31 40.20 18.49
N LEU A 28 22.59 39.41 19.51
CA LEU A 28 23.14 38.06 19.36
C LEU A 28 21.96 37.16 19.03
N ILE A 29 21.75 36.91 17.74
CA ILE A 29 20.88 35.82 17.29
C ILE A 29 21.62 34.53 17.71
N MET A 30 21.29 34.03 18.88
CA MET A 30 21.64 32.67 19.26
C MET A 30 20.70 31.76 18.47
N VAL A 31 21.18 31.23 17.32
CA VAL A 31 20.62 30.04 16.69
C VAL A 31 20.87 28.90 17.69
N VAL A 32 19.86 28.61 18.49
CA VAL A 32 19.81 27.36 19.25
C VAL A 32 19.54 26.28 18.21
N ALA A 33 20.59 25.74 17.61
CA ALA A 33 20.53 24.42 17.01
C ALA A 33 20.22 23.47 18.17
N LEU A 34 18.96 23.12 18.31
CA LEU A 34 18.56 21.93 19.04
C LEU A 34 19.26 20.75 18.32
N LEU A 35 20.40 20.33 18.84
CA LEU A 35 20.94 19.01 18.59
C LEU A 35 19.96 18.03 19.23
N ALA A 36 18.90 17.70 18.52
CA ALA A 36 18.15 16.50 18.79
C ALA A 36 19.15 15.36 18.58
N SER A 37 19.53 14.67 19.64
CA SER A 37 20.24 13.40 19.53
C SER A 37 19.43 12.52 18.60
N PRO A 38 20.05 11.86 17.59
CA PRO A 38 19.31 10.98 16.70
C PRO A 38 18.71 9.87 17.54
N ALA A 39 17.39 9.87 17.69
CA ALA A 39 16.68 8.91 18.53
C ALA A 39 16.82 7.47 18.01
N PHE A 40 17.33 7.25 16.78
CA PHE A 40 17.37 5.96 16.07
C PHE A 40 18.61 5.76 15.18
N GLY A 41 19.73 6.41 15.44
CA GLY A 41 20.97 6.17 14.69
C GLY A 41 20.99 6.67 13.23
N VAL A 42 19.91 7.31 12.75
CA VAL A 42 19.82 7.89 11.40
C VAL A 42 19.75 9.42 11.50
N GLU A 43 20.71 10.09 10.90
CA GLU A 43 20.72 11.57 10.77
C GLU A 43 19.86 12.00 9.57
N ALA A 44 19.31 13.23 9.66
CA ALA A 44 18.60 13.81 8.52
C ALA A 44 19.54 13.94 7.32
N GLY A 45 19.02 13.67 6.13
CA GLY A 45 19.75 13.83 4.86
C GLY A 45 20.12 15.29 4.60
N THR A 46 20.89 15.51 3.54
CA THR A 46 21.28 16.86 3.10
C THR A 46 20.39 17.29 1.94
N MET A 47 19.91 18.54 1.98
CA MET A 47 19.22 19.17 0.86
C MET A 47 20.27 19.57 -0.19
N THR A 48 20.23 18.94 -1.35
CA THR A 48 21.09 19.26 -2.49
C THR A 48 20.33 20.08 -3.53
N PRO A 49 21.00 20.76 -4.47
CA PRO A 49 20.30 21.51 -5.52
C PRO A 49 19.31 20.67 -6.33
N GLU A 50 19.67 19.40 -6.58
CA GLU A 50 18.82 18.44 -7.31
C GLU A 50 17.54 18.12 -6.52
N LYS A 51 17.66 17.92 -5.21
CA LYS A 51 16.51 17.70 -4.31
C LYS A 51 15.65 18.95 -4.22
N GLU A 52 16.26 20.15 -4.13
CA GLU A 52 15.53 21.43 -4.14
C GLU A 52 14.70 21.57 -5.42
N THR A 53 15.27 21.25 -6.60
CA THR A 53 14.56 21.27 -7.88
C THR A 53 13.33 20.36 -7.84
N ALA A 54 13.48 19.10 -7.40
CA ALA A 54 12.37 18.14 -7.32
C ALA A 54 11.29 18.60 -6.33
N VAL A 55 11.67 19.06 -5.13
CA VAL A 55 10.75 19.54 -4.08
C VAL A 55 9.97 20.75 -4.58
N LYS A 56 10.65 21.75 -5.15
CA LYS A 56 10.02 22.96 -5.69
C LYS A 56 9.04 22.63 -6.83
N TRP A 57 9.44 21.71 -7.71
CA TRP A 57 8.55 21.27 -8.79
C TRP A 57 7.25 20.66 -8.24
N LEU A 58 7.35 19.75 -7.23
CA LEU A 58 6.22 19.12 -6.58
C LEU A 58 5.29 20.14 -5.91
N ASP A 59 5.85 21.15 -5.21
CA ASP A 59 5.06 22.21 -4.59
C ASP A 59 4.32 23.06 -5.64
N THR A 60 4.96 23.35 -6.76
CA THR A 60 4.37 24.16 -7.83
C THR A 60 3.24 23.42 -8.55
N HIS A 61 3.31 22.08 -8.66
CA HIS A 61 2.34 21.27 -9.40
C HIS A 61 1.38 20.46 -8.48
N ALA A 62 1.29 20.84 -7.20
CA ALA A 62 0.45 20.12 -6.23
C ALA A 62 -1.03 20.04 -6.67
N ALA A 63 -1.55 21.06 -7.37
CA ALA A 63 -2.92 21.08 -7.88
C ALA A 63 -3.18 19.96 -8.91
N VAL A 64 -2.23 19.71 -9.82
CA VAL A 64 -2.35 18.64 -10.83
C VAL A 64 -2.46 17.26 -10.15
N GLY A 65 -1.67 17.05 -9.07
CA GLY A 65 -1.78 15.83 -8.27
C GLY A 65 -3.15 15.69 -7.62
N ALA A 66 -3.68 16.75 -7.00
CA ALA A 66 -5.00 16.74 -6.39
C ALA A 66 -6.13 16.47 -7.41
N GLU A 67 -6.07 17.09 -8.59
CA GLU A 67 -7.04 16.88 -9.67
C GLU A 67 -7.00 15.44 -10.21
N THR A 68 -5.79 14.88 -10.40
CA THR A 68 -5.61 13.51 -10.87
C THR A 68 -6.13 12.49 -9.84
N ALA A 69 -5.77 12.65 -8.57
CA ALA A 69 -6.27 11.80 -7.51
C ALA A 69 -7.80 11.88 -7.35
N THR A 70 -8.37 13.07 -7.55
CA THR A 70 -9.82 13.31 -7.56
C THR A 70 -10.49 12.61 -8.74
N TYR A 71 -9.90 12.67 -9.94
CA TYR A 71 -10.40 11.98 -11.12
C TYR A 71 -10.49 10.46 -10.87
N ILE A 72 -9.43 9.85 -10.37
CA ILE A 72 -9.38 8.41 -10.07
C ILE A 72 -10.40 8.07 -8.97
N TRP A 73 -10.49 8.87 -7.91
CA TRP A 73 -11.47 8.67 -6.83
C TRP A 73 -12.92 8.65 -7.32
N HIS A 74 -13.26 9.50 -8.28
CA HIS A 74 -14.59 9.54 -8.90
C HIS A 74 -14.87 8.40 -9.90
N ASN A 75 -13.83 7.72 -10.36
CA ASN A 75 -13.89 6.60 -11.29
C ASN A 75 -13.28 5.33 -10.65
N PRO A 76 -13.80 4.85 -9.51
CA PRO A 76 -13.22 3.69 -8.83
C PRO A 76 -13.48 2.42 -9.64
N GLU A 77 -12.42 1.67 -9.92
CA GLU A 77 -12.43 0.47 -10.75
C GLU A 77 -11.77 -0.69 -10.01
N LEU A 78 -12.33 -1.89 -10.13
CA LEU A 78 -11.78 -3.10 -9.52
C LEU A 78 -10.53 -3.57 -10.28
N GLY A 79 -9.67 -4.31 -9.58
CA GLY A 79 -8.45 -4.87 -10.13
C GLY A 79 -8.65 -5.65 -11.43
N LEU A 80 -7.75 -5.47 -12.39
CA LEU A 80 -7.78 -5.90 -13.80
C LEU A 80 -8.83 -5.20 -14.68
N GLY A 81 -9.62 -4.27 -14.13
CA GLY A 81 -10.61 -3.44 -14.84
C GLY A 81 -10.34 -1.92 -14.71
N GLU A 82 -9.14 -1.50 -14.29
CA GLU A 82 -8.78 -0.10 -14.00
C GLU A 82 -8.49 0.72 -15.26
N HIS A 83 -9.39 0.71 -16.23
CA HIS A 83 -9.15 1.31 -17.54
C HIS A 83 -8.97 2.82 -17.49
N LYS A 84 -9.84 3.54 -16.75
CA LYS A 84 -9.78 5.00 -16.64
C LYS A 84 -8.63 5.45 -15.74
N SER A 85 -8.43 4.75 -14.62
CA SER A 85 -7.36 5.02 -13.64
C SER A 85 -5.98 4.83 -14.26
N SER A 86 -5.78 3.73 -14.98
CA SER A 86 -4.56 3.47 -15.75
C SER A 86 -4.35 4.51 -16.86
N ALA A 87 -5.41 4.82 -17.62
CA ALA A 87 -5.32 5.76 -18.75
C ALA A 87 -4.91 7.16 -18.30
N VAL A 88 -5.53 7.71 -17.24
CA VAL A 88 -5.19 9.06 -16.76
C VAL A 88 -3.75 9.16 -16.29
N LEU A 89 -3.21 8.15 -15.60
CA LEU A 89 -1.80 8.12 -15.19
C LEU A 89 -0.86 8.00 -16.39
N GLN A 90 -1.21 7.19 -17.39
CA GLN A 90 -0.44 7.09 -18.62
C GLN A 90 -0.39 8.42 -19.39
N GLU A 91 -1.53 9.13 -19.51
CA GLU A 91 -1.57 10.44 -20.17
C GLU A 91 -0.77 11.50 -19.40
N MET A 92 -0.85 11.51 -18.08
CA MET A 92 -0.01 12.37 -17.22
C MET A 92 1.49 12.16 -17.48
N LEU A 93 1.94 10.91 -17.52
CA LEU A 93 3.34 10.56 -17.76
C LEU A 93 3.79 10.84 -19.20
N LYS A 94 2.94 10.59 -20.20
CA LYS A 94 3.19 10.96 -21.61
C LYS A 94 3.32 12.47 -21.75
N ALA A 95 2.44 13.26 -21.13
CA ALA A 95 2.52 14.72 -21.15
C ALA A 95 3.84 15.22 -20.55
N ALA A 96 4.34 14.55 -19.51
CA ALA A 96 5.64 14.82 -18.91
C ALA A 96 6.84 14.24 -19.71
N GLY A 97 6.63 13.61 -20.87
CA GLY A 97 7.68 13.13 -21.76
C GLY A 97 8.23 11.73 -21.45
N PHE A 98 7.52 10.92 -20.67
CA PHE A 98 7.88 9.50 -20.49
C PHE A 98 7.47 8.67 -21.70
N LYS A 99 8.28 7.67 -22.04
CA LYS A 99 7.87 6.59 -22.93
C LYS A 99 7.01 5.61 -22.13
N VAL A 100 5.79 5.36 -22.59
CA VAL A 100 4.83 4.49 -21.90
C VAL A 100 4.59 3.23 -22.73
N GLU A 101 4.77 2.06 -22.10
CA GLU A 101 4.49 0.74 -22.65
C GLU A 101 3.30 0.13 -21.89
N SER A 102 2.15 0.02 -22.57
CA SER A 102 0.89 -0.49 -22.01
C SER A 102 0.73 -2.00 -22.19
N GLY A 103 -0.13 -2.64 -21.40
CA GLY A 103 -0.40 -4.07 -21.53
C GLY A 103 0.71 -4.97 -20.97
N THR A 104 1.50 -4.43 -20.06
CA THR A 104 2.65 -5.12 -19.46
C THR A 104 2.20 -6.39 -18.72
N ALA A 105 3.03 -7.45 -18.79
CA ALA A 105 2.74 -8.75 -18.19
C ALA A 105 1.38 -9.36 -18.59
N GLY A 106 0.86 -8.99 -19.77
CA GLY A 106 -0.43 -9.47 -20.29
C GLY A 106 -1.66 -8.84 -19.66
N MET A 107 -1.50 -7.93 -18.71
CA MET A 107 -2.59 -7.19 -18.07
C MET A 107 -2.90 -5.90 -18.83
N LYS A 108 -4.14 -5.75 -19.34
CA LYS A 108 -4.54 -4.60 -20.19
C LYS A 108 -4.36 -3.24 -19.51
N THR A 109 -4.53 -3.19 -18.21
CA THR A 109 -4.45 -1.97 -17.40
C THR A 109 -3.08 -1.71 -16.80
N ALA A 110 -2.14 -2.68 -16.93
CA ALA A 110 -0.75 -2.50 -16.50
C ALA A 110 0.08 -1.72 -17.52
N PHE A 111 1.07 -0.97 -17.03
CA PHE A 111 1.99 -0.25 -17.90
C PHE A 111 3.36 -0.04 -17.24
N VAL A 112 4.37 0.25 -18.06
CA VAL A 112 5.68 0.74 -17.61
C VAL A 112 5.94 2.06 -18.31
N ALA A 113 6.20 3.11 -17.54
CA ALA A 113 6.64 4.40 -18.05
C ALA A 113 8.13 4.57 -17.74
N SER A 114 8.95 4.96 -18.72
CA SER A 114 10.40 5.12 -18.57
C SER A 114 10.88 6.45 -19.15
N TRP A 115 11.88 7.03 -18.47
CA TRP A 115 12.60 8.22 -18.95
C TRP A 115 14.08 8.12 -18.59
N GLY A 116 14.94 8.67 -19.45
CA GLY A 116 16.39 8.58 -19.33
C GLY A 116 16.94 7.31 -19.97
N GLU A 117 18.23 7.08 -19.82
CA GLU A 117 18.93 5.93 -20.40
C GLU A 117 20.10 5.46 -19.53
N GLY A 118 20.41 4.18 -19.62
CA GLY A 118 21.53 3.57 -18.89
C GLY A 118 21.23 3.34 -17.41
N LYS A 119 22.30 3.10 -16.67
CA LYS A 119 22.29 2.79 -15.24
C LYS A 119 22.66 4.02 -14.39
N PRO A 120 22.18 4.08 -13.12
CA PRO A 120 21.27 3.10 -12.50
C PRO A 120 19.82 3.25 -13.00
N VAL A 121 19.02 2.19 -12.81
CA VAL A 121 17.57 2.18 -13.07
C VAL A 121 16.83 2.19 -11.74
N ILE A 122 16.17 3.29 -11.43
CA ILE A 122 15.37 3.43 -10.20
C ILE A 122 13.90 3.34 -10.57
N GLY A 123 13.20 2.37 -9.96
CA GLY A 123 11.79 2.12 -10.15
C GLY A 123 10.92 2.76 -9.09
N ILE A 124 9.67 3.05 -9.45
CA ILE A 124 8.62 3.50 -8.52
C ILE A 124 7.37 2.68 -8.82
N HIS A 125 6.71 2.12 -7.79
CA HIS A 125 5.42 1.47 -7.93
C HIS A 125 4.28 2.49 -7.96
N ALA A 126 3.20 2.16 -8.69
CA ALA A 126 1.96 2.91 -8.73
C ALA A 126 0.78 1.93 -8.77
N GLU A 127 -0.10 2.01 -7.77
CA GLU A 127 -1.35 1.25 -7.63
C GLU A 127 -2.53 2.18 -7.86
N TYR A 128 -3.66 1.65 -8.39
CA TYR A 128 -4.83 2.47 -8.73
C TYR A 128 -6.15 1.70 -8.74
N ASP A 129 -6.19 0.48 -8.23
CA ASP A 129 -7.40 -0.32 -8.08
C ASP A 129 -8.22 0.09 -6.85
N ALA A 130 -9.51 -0.23 -6.87
CA ALA A 130 -10.48 0.05 -5.82
C ALA A 130 -11.07 -1.23 -5.24
N LEU A 131 -11.69 -1.11 -4.07
CA LEU A 131 -12.35 -2.20 -3.35
C LEU A 131 -13.84 -2.28 -3.69
N PRO A 132 -14.41 -3.51 -3.79
CA PRO A 132 -15.82 -3.69 -4.14
C PRO A 132 -16.75 -3.16 -3.04
N GLY A 133 -17.89 -2.56 -3.44
CA GLY A 133 -18.99 -2.21 -2.55
C GLY A 133 -18.70 -1.09 -1.55
N LEU A 134 -17.66 -0.28 -1.75
CA LEU A 134 -17.25 0.80 -0.85
C LEU A 134 -17.57 2.22 -1.36
N SER A 135 -18.54 2.37 -2.28
CA SER A 135 -18.98 3.70 -2.72
C SER A 135 -19.43 4.55 -1.53
N GLN A 136 -18.88 5.78 -1.40
CA GLN A 136 -19.08 6.64 -0.23
C GLN A 136 -19.06 8.11 -0.62
N ALA A 137 -19.83 8.94 0.08
CA ALA A 137 -19.81 10.40 -0.09
C ALA A 137 -18.50 11.01 0.43
N ALA A 138 -17.90 11.92 -0.35
CA ALA A 138 -16.68 12.63 -0.01
C ALA A 138 -16.87 13.49 1.26
N GLY A 139 -15.91 13.40 2.19
CA GLY A 139 -15.85 14.28 3.37
C GLY A 139 -16.98 14.12 4.39
N VAL A 140 -17.79 13.09 4.28
CA VAL A 140 -18.91 12.83 5.20
C VAL A 140 -18.49 11.79 6.24
N ALA A 141 -18.47 12.18 7.52
CA ALA A 141 -18.06 11.33 8.64
C ALA A 141 -19.19 10.41 9.15
N GLU A 142 -20.01 9.92 8.26
CA GLU A 142 -21.04 8.89 8.44
C GLU A 142 -21.10 8.02 7.19
N GLU A 143 -21.57 6.79 7.30
CA GLU A 143 -21.74 5.91 6.15
C GLU A 143 -22.85 6.44 5.24
N LYS A 144 -22.46 6.82 4.03
CA LYS A 144 -23.37 7.40 3.03
C LYS A 144 -23.01 6.90 1.63
N ILE A 145 -23.61 5.78 1.28
CA ILE A 145 -23.40 5.15 -0.02
C ILE A 145 -23.91 6.06 -1.15
N LEU A 146 -23.09 6.31 -2.17
CA LEU A 146 -23.47 7.06 -3.38
C LEU A 146 -24.17 6.18 -4.39
N VAL A 147 -23.61 5.00 -4.65
CA VAL A 147 -24.15 4.02 -5.62
C VAL A 147 -23.98 2.64 -5.01
N GLU A 148 -25.09 1.93 -4.81
CA GLU A 148 -25.11 0.59 -4.22
C GLU A 148 -24.24 -0.39 -5.02
N GLY A 149 -23.38 -1.14 -4.32
CA GLY A 149 -22.47 -2.12 -4.91
C GLY A 149 -21.30 -1.54 -5.72
N CYS A 150 -21.23 -0.21 -5.89
CA CYS A 150 -20.13 0.42 -6.62
C CYS A 150 -18.80 0.33 -5.81
N PRO A 151 -17.65 0.16 -6.48
CA PRO A 151 -16.35 0.23 -5.83
C PRO A 151 -16.06 1.57 -5.15
N GLY A 152 -15.04 1.59 -4.28
CA GLY A 152 -14.52 2.81 -3.65
C GLY A 152 -13.06 2.66 -3.24
N HIS A 153 -12.31 3.77 -3.25
CA HIS A 153 -10.88 3.82 -2.90
C HIS A 153 -10.65 3.75 -1.38
N GLY A 154 -11.01 2.60 -0.78
CA GLY A 154 -10.86 2.34 0.66
C GLY A 154 -9.42 2.10 1.12
N CYS A 155 -8.49 1.87 0.20
CA CYS A 155 -7.06 1.72 0.46
C CYS A 155 -6.26 2.97 0.03
N GLY A 156 -6.90 3.92 -0.68
CA GLY A 156 -6.27 5.17 -1.11
C GLY A 156 -5.38 5.04 -2.35
N HIS A 157 -5.60 4.03 -3.19
CA HIS A 157 -4.81 3.82 -4.41
C HIS A 157 -5.02 4.94 -5.46
N ASN A 158 -6.10 5.71 -5.37
CA ASN A 158 -6.24 6.97 -6.12
C ASN A 158 -5.11 7.97 -5.79
N LEU A 159 -4.65 8.00 -4.54
CA LEU A 159 -3.50 8.79 -4.10
C LEU A 159 -2.19 8.09 -4.49
N PHE A 160 -2.11 6.77 -4.27
CA PHE A 160 -0.89 6.01 -4.50
C PHE A 160 -0.40 6.17 -5.94
N GLY A 161 -1.21 5.82 -6.93
CA GLY A 161 -0.84 5.94 -8.35
C GLY A 161 -0.49 7.36 -8.76
N THR A 162 -1.27 8.33 -8.31
CA THR A 162 -1.07 9.74 -8.61
C THR A 162 0.25 10.26 -8.07
N TYR A 163 0.50 10.12 -6.77
CA TYR A 163 1.68 10.73 -6.13
C TYR A 163 2.98 9.97 -6.41
N SER A 164 2.90 8.69 -6.76
CA SER A 164 4.01 7.96 -7.38
C SER A 164 4.37 8.54 -8.75
N SER A 165 3.38 8.85 -9.58
CA SER A 165 3.60 9.49 -10.89
C SER A 165 4.20 10.88 -10.75
N MET A 166 3.71 11.68 -9.77
CA MET A 166 4.29 12.99 -9.44
C MET A 166 5.74 12.88 -9.01
N ALA A 167 6.11 11.89 -8.18
CA ALA A 167 7.49 11.65 -7.78
C ALA A 167 8.39 11.31 -8.98
N ALA A 168 7.95 10.43 -9.88
CA ALA A 168 8.68 10.07 -11.09
C ALA A 168 8.96 11.30 -11.98
N ILE A 169 7.96 12.18 -12.15
CA ILE A 169 8.11 13.40 -12.94
C ILE A 169 9.07 14.39 -12.27
N ALA A 170 8.99 14.55 -10.94
CA ALA A 170 9.89 15.42 -10.20
C ALA A 170 11.35 14.96 -10.27
N ILE A 171 11.60 13.64 -10.19
CA ILE A 171 12.93 13.06 -10.39
C ILE A 171 13.43 13.38 -11.78
N LYS A 172 12.60 13.11 -12.82
CA LYS A 172 12.94 13.47 -14.20
C LYS A 172 13.36 14.93 -14.32
N LYS A 173 12.59 15.86 -13.74
CA LYS A 173 12.91 17.30 -13.80
C LYS A 173 14.25 17.63 -13.17
N ALA A 174 14.57 17.07 -12.01
CA ALA A 174 15.87 17.22 -11.40
C ALA A 174 16.99 16.64 -12.26
N MET A 175 16.77 15.43 -12.83
CA MET A 175 17.76 14.79 -13.72
C MET A 175 18.02 15.63 -14.97
N GLU A 176 16.99 16.21 -15.59
CA GLU A 176 17.11 17.08 -16.77
C GLU A 176 17.91 18.36 -16.43
N GLU A 177 17.56 19.04 -15.35
CA GLU A 177 18.14 20.33 -14.97
C GLU A 177 19.61 20.19 -14.55
N HIS A 178 19.96 19.11 -13.86
CA HIS A 178 21.30 18.88 -13.32
C HIS A 178 22.16 17.90 -14.12
N GLY A 179 21.64 17.39 -15.26
CA GLY A 179 22.39 16.48 -16.13
C GLY A 179 22.68 15.11 -15.52
N ILE A 180 21.85 14.62 -14.61
CA ILE A 180 22.01 13.33 -13.94
C ILE A 180 21.74 12.20 -14.94
N LYS A 181 22.66 11.23 -15.02
CA LYS A 181 22.53 10.05 -15.89
C LYS A 181 21.84 8.89 -15.18
N GLY A 182 21.14 8.05 -15.95
CA GLY A 182 20.40 6.90 -15.46
C GLY A 182 18.98 6.88 -15.99
N THR A 183 18.18 5.97 -15.46
CA THR A 183 16.79 5.76 -15.89
C THR A 183 15.85 5.79 -14.70
N VAL A 184 14.79 6.57 -14.77
CA VAL A 184 13.64 6.48 -13.86
C VAL A 184 12.53 5.70 -14.55
N LYS A 185 11.95 4.71 -13.84
CA LYS A 185 10.80 3.93 -14.30
C LYS A 185 9.65 4.05 -13.33
N LEU A 186 8.43 4.15 -13.86
CA LEU A 186 7.22 3.97 -13.06
C LEU A 186 6.54 2.68 -13.55
N TYR A 187 6.25 1.82 -12.59
CA TYR A 187 5.54 0.57 -12.79
C TYR A 187 4.08 0.75 -12.37
N GLY A 188 3.19 0.91 -13.35
CA GLY A 188 1.75 0.94 -13.14
C GLY A 188 1.23 -0.48 -12.95
N THR A 189 0.96 -0.84 -11.70
CA THR A 189 0.64 -2.20 -11.28
C THR A 189 -0.80 -2.30 -10.83
N PRO A 190 -1.70 -2.89 -11.65
CA PRO A 190 -3.09 -3.08 -11.32
C PRO A 190 -3.30 -4.17 -10.27
N SER A 191 -4.50 -4.25 -9.70
CA SER A 191 -4.99 -5.43 -8.97
C SER A 191 -4.16 -5.78 -7.72
N GLU A 192 -3.75 -4.76 -6.95
CA GLU A 192 -3.05 -4.98 -5.67
C GLU A 192 -3.96 -5.62 -4.64
N GLU A 193 -5.23 -5.19 -4.55
CA GLU A 193 -6.22 -5.68 -3.59
C GLU A 193 -6.51 -7.20 -3.73
N THR A 194 -6.12 -7.76 -4.85
CA THR A 194 -6.22 -9.18 -5.12
C THR A 194 -4.86 -9.88 -5.22
N LEU A 195 -3.76 -9.13 -4.97
CA LEU A 195 -2.36 -9.56 -4.97
C LEU A 195 -1.87 -10.14 -6.32
N VAL A 196 -2.35 -9.58 -7.44
CA VAL A 196 -2.04 -10.11 -8.79
C VAL A 196 -0.95 -9.30 -9.47
N GLY A 197 -1.06 -7.98 -9.50
CA GLY A 197 -0.27 -7.13 -10.39
C GLY A 197 1.23 -7.38 -10.32
N LYS A 198 1.83 -7.12 -9.17
CA LYS A 198 3.29 -7.22 -9.00
C LYS A 198 3.79 -8.66 -8.94
N ALA A 199 2.94 -9.63 -8.52
CA ALA A 199 3.28 -11.05 -8.60
C ALA A 199 3.53 -11.47 -10.05
N PHE A 200 2.68 -11.05 -10.99
CA PHE A 200 2.84 -11.34 -12.41
C PHE A 200 3.93 -10.47 -13.08
N PHE A 201 4.19 -9.26 -12.59
CA PHE A 201 5.36 -8.48 -13.03
C PHE A 201 6.67 -9.21 -12.68
N VAL A 202 6.78 -9.81 -11.50
CA VAL A 202 7.94 -10.63 -11.11
C VAL A 202 8.04 -11.86 -12.01
N LYS A 203 6.94 -12.57 -12.21
CA LYS A 203 6.88 -13.75 -13.09
C LYS A 203 7.40 -13.46 -14.50
N GLU A 204 6.97 -12.36 -15.09
CA GLU A 204 7.37 -11.96 -16.45
C GLU A 204 8.74 -11.24 -16.47
N GLY A 205 9.37 -11.08 -15.30
CA GLY A 205 10.72 -10.52 -15.18
C GLY A 205 10.81 -9.03 -15.52
N ILE A 206 9.75 -8.27 -15.29
CA ILE A 206 9.68 -6.83 -15.60
C ILE A 206 10.70 -6.02 -14.78
N TYR A 207 11.09 -6.50 -13.60
CA TYR A 207 12.05 -5.83 -12.71
C TYR A 207 13.53 -6.19 -12.98
N LYS A 208 13.85 -7.01 -14.00
CA LYS A 208 15.21 -7.54 -14.24
C LYS A 208 16.29 -6.49 -14.38
N ASP A 209 15.95 -5.32 -14.91
CA ASP A 209 16.88 -4.22 -15.11
C ASP A 209 16.84 -3.16 -14.01
N ALA A 210 15.93 -3.25 -13.05
CA ALA A 210 15.86 -2.32 -11.93
C ALA A 210 17.00 -2.54 -10.92
N ASP A 211 17.56 -1.45 -10.42
CA ASP A 211 18.62 -1.46 -9.40
C ASP A 211 18.05 -1.27 -7.98
N ALA A 212 16.96 -0.52 -7.86
CA ALA A 212 16.14 -0.38 -6.67
C ALA A 212 14.71 0.00 -7.04
N VAL A 213 13.74 -0.27 -6.16
CA VAL A 213 12.34 0.13 -6.32
C VAL A 213 11.87 0.88 -5.07
N LEU A 214 11.23 2.01 -5.28
CA LEU A 214 10.60 2.84 -4.26
C LEU A 214 9.08 2.61 -4.30
N SER A 215 8.46 2.60 -3.14
CA SER A 215 7.02 2.47 -3.02
C SER A 215 6.53 3.25 -1.81
N TRP A 216 5.22 3.46 -1.72
CA TRP A 216 4.61 4.05 -0.56
C TRP A 216 3.20 3.50 -0.35
N HIS A 217 2.58 3.82 0.79
CA HIS A 217 1.17 3.49 0.98
C HIS A 217 0.47 4.56 1.82
N PRO A 218 -0.74 5.01 1.43
CA PRO A 218 -1.61 5.82 2.27
C PRO A 218 -1.87 5.17 3.63
N GLY A 219 -1.98 5.99 4.68
CA GLY A 219 -2.19 5.44 6.02
C GLY A 219 -2.52 6.50 7.06
N THR A 220 -2.46 6.12 8.33
CA THR A 220 -2.70 7.00 9.48
C THR A 220 -1.40 7.47 10.14
N GLU A 221 -0.24 7.03 9.67
CA GLU A 221 1.07 7.31 10.25
C GLU A 221 2.08 7.74 9.19
N ASN A 222 3.10 8.51 9.58
CA ASN A 222 4.25 8.82 8.73
C ASN A 222 5.38 7.86 9.07
N SER A 223 5.92 7.14 8.10
CA SER A 223 6.99 6.16 8.35
C SER A 223 7.79 5.82 7.09
N VAL A 224 8.97 5.24 7.31
CA VAL A 224 9.70 4.48 6.31
C VAL A 224 9.82 3.05 6.83
N SER A 225 9.17 2.11 6.18
CA SER A 225 8.98 0.77 6.73
C SER A 225 10.27 -0.05 6.72
N TYR A 226 10.56 -0.69 7.85
CA TYR A 226 11.56 -1.74 7.99
C TYR A 226 10.91 -2.98 8.64
N ALA A 227 9.71 -3.31 8.19
CA ALA A 227 8.91 -4.42 8.70
C ALA A 227 8.51 -5.36 7.56
N SER A 228 8.34 -6.64 7.89
CA SER A 228 7.84 -7.65 6.97
C SER A 228 6.31 -7.65 6.92
N SER A 229 5.73 -8.35 5.92
CA SER A 229 4.30 -8.68 5.80
C SER A 229 4.08 -10.19 5.94
N LEU A 230 2.82 -10.63 5.96
CA LEU A 230 2.50 -12.06 5.85
C LEU A 230 2.61 -12.51 4.39
N ALA A 231 3.09 -13.74 4.20
CA ALA A 231 2.94 -14.46 2.94
C ALA A 231 1.49 -14.91 2.77
N MET A 232 1.03 -15.07 1.53
CA MET A 232 -0.33 -15.51 1.23
C MET A 232 -0.40 -16.38 -0.02
N ASP A 233 -1.37 -17.29 -0.04
CA ASP A 233 -1.82 -18.01 -1.23
C ASP A 233 -3.34 -17.83 -1.38
N ASN A 234 -3.78 -17.63 -2.61
CA ASN A 234 -5.14 -17.36 -3.02
C ASN A 234 -5.57 -18.38 -4.06
N PHE A 235 -6.56 -19.21 -3.73
CA PHE A 235 -7.07 -20.23 -4.61
C PHE A 235 -8.56 -20.50 -4.41
N LYS A 236 -9.19 -21.04 -5.44
CA LYS A 236 -10.54 -21.59 -5.38
C LYS A 236 -10.51 -23.10 -5.51
N VAL A 237 -11.51 -23.74 -4.93
CA VAL A 237 -11.77 -25.17 -5.16
C VAL A 237 -13.20 -25.31 -5.67
N ARG A 238 -13.32 -25.94 -6.82
CA ARG A 238 -14.58 -26.22 -7.51
C ARG A 238 -14.91 -27.68 -7.39
N PHE A 239 -16.15 -27.98 -7.06
CA PHE A 239 -16.66 -29.32 -7.06
C PHE A 239 -17.73 -29.47 -8.13
N HIS A 240 -17.62 -30.55 -8.90
CA HIS A 240 -18.54 -30.89 -9.99
C HIS A 240 -19.26 -32.21 -9.62
N GLY A 241 -20.55 -32.10 -9.37
CA GLY A 241 -21.44 -33.21 -9.00
C GLY A 241 -22.43 -33.56 -10.11
N LYS A 242 -23.64 -33.96 -9.72
CA LYS A 242 -24.71 -34.34 -10.62
C LYS A 242 -26.06 -33.87 -10.08
N ALA A 243 -26.81 -33.11 -10.89
CA ALA A 243 -28.14 -32.65 -10.51
C ALA A 243 -29.15 -33.80 -10.44
N SER A 244 -30.08 -33.69 -9.52
CA SER A 244 -31.29 -34.51 -9.45
C SER A 244 -32.36 -33.79 -8.65
N HIS A 245 -33.60 -34.26 -8.70
CA HIS A 245 -34.68 -33.74 -7.86
C HIS A 245 -34.45 -34.18 -6.41
N ALA A 246 -34.14 -33.22 -5.51
CA ALA A 246 -33.69 -33.52 -4.16
C ALA A 246 -34.72 -34.29 -3.30
N ALA A 247 -36.02 -34.22 -3.60
CA ALA A 247 -37.07 -34.97 -2.88
C ALA A 247 -37.47 -36.27 -3.57
N SER A 248 -37.57 -36.29 -4.91
CA SER A 248 -38.13 -37.48 -5.63
C SER A 248 -37.07 -38.51 -6.05
N ALA A 249 -35.82 -38.09 -6.28
CA ALA A 249 -34.73 -38.96 -6.71
C ALA A 249 -33.35 -38.51 -6.20
N PRO A 250 -33.16 -38.26 -4.88
CA PRO A 250 -31.89 -37.77 -4.35
C PRO A 250 -30.71 -38.71 -4.62
N TRP A 251 -30.97 -40.04 -4.65
CA TRP A 251 -29.96 -41.08 -4.93
C TRP A 251 -29.33 -40.98 -6.32
N ALA A 252 -29.99 -40.31 -7.27
CA ALA A 252 -29.49 -40.13 -8.62
C ALA A 252 -28.53 -38.96 -8.75
N GLY A 253 -28.47 -38.05 -7.74
CA GLY A 253 -27.62 -36.90 -7.67
C GLY A 253 -26.27 -37.12 -6.95
N ARG A 254 -25.39 -36.15 -7.08
CA ARG A 254 -24.16 -35.99 -6.27
C ARG A 254 -24.00 -34.52 -5.97
N SER A 255 -24.06 -34.18 -4.70
CA SER A 255 -24.05 -32.78 -4.26
C SER A 255 -22.63 -32.22 -4.22
N ALA A 256 -22.37 -31.20 -5.04
CA ALA A 256 -21.14 -30.47 -4.98
C ALA A 256 -21.04 -29.57 -3.72
N LEU A 257 -22.19 -29.12 -3.19
CA LEU A 257 -22.23 -28.35 -1.94
C LEU A 257 -21.78 -29.20 -0.74
N ASP A 258 -22.21 -30.48 -0.67
CA ASP A 258 -21.77 -31.37 0.41
C ASP A 258 -20.25 -31.54 0.40
N ALA A 259 -19.63 -31.55 -0.79
CA ALA A 259 -18.18 -31.59 -0.92
C ALA A 259 -17.51 -30.31 -0.38
N VAL A 260 -18.07 -29.14 -0.67
CA VAL A 260 -17.60 -27.85 -0.10
C VAL A 260 -17.71 -27.85 1.43
N GLU A 261 -18.86 -28.29 1.97
CA GLU A 261 -19.07 -28.36 3.42
C GLU A 261 -18.08 -29.29 4.10
N LEU A 262 -17.89 -30.51 3.57
CA LEU A 262 -16.91 -31.47 4.09
C LEU A 262 -15.47 -30.95 4.00
N MET A 263 -15.11 -30.30 2.91
CA MET A 263 -13.81 -29.63 2.80
C MET A 263 -13.65 -28.57 3.89
N ASN A 264 -14.64 -27.70 4.09
CA ASN A 264 -14.59 -26.63 5.10
C ASN A 264 -14.48 -27.19 6.52
N ILE A 265 -15.17 -28.31 6.82
CA ILE A 265 -15.03 -29.02 8.09
C ILE A 265 -13.60 -29.55 8.25
N GLY A 266 -13.05 -30.21 7.23
CA GLY A 266 -11.67 -30.70 7.25
C GLY A 266 -10.65 -29.57 7.44
N MET A 267 -10.83 -28.44 6.76
CA MET A 267 -10.01 -27.23 6.94
C MET A 267 -10.12 -26.65 8.34
N ASN A 268 -11.30 -26.68 8.96
CA ASN A 268 -11.48 -26.22 10.33
C ASN A 268 -10.77 -27.12 11.35
N TYR A 269 -10.77 -28.43 11.18
CA TYR A 269 -9.98 -29.34 12.01
C TYR A 269 -8.46 -29.16 11.78
N MET A 270 -8.04 -28.86 10.57
CA MET A 270 -6.62 -28.55 10.27
C MET A 270 -6.09 -27.38 11.10
N ARG A 271 -6.95 -26.39 11.48
CA ARG A 271 -6.53 -25.21 12.26
C ARG A 271 -5.86 -25.57 13.58
N GLU A 272 -6.20 -26.70 14.20
CA GLU A 272 -5.55 -27.17 15.43
C GLU A 272 -4.11 -27.66 15.22
N HIS A 273 -3.74 -27.97 13.97
CA HIS A 273 -2.49 -28.64 13.62
C HIS A 273 -1.56 -27.78 12.75
N VAL A 274 -1.88 -26.49 12.55
CA VAL A 274 -1.03 -25.50 11.92
C VAL A 274 -0.52 -24.51 12.95
N ARG A 275 0.53 -23.74 12.61
CA ARG A 275 1.07 -22.76 13.53
C ARG A 275 0.05 -21.66 13.85
N PRO A 276 0.00 -21.15 15.10
CA PRO A 276 -1.04 -20.20 15.55
C PRO A 276 -0.99 -18.86 14.81
N GLU A 277 0.14 -18.51 14.20
CA GLU A 277 0.30 -17.30 13.38
C GLU A 277 -0.33 -17.45 11.98
N SER A 278 -0.75 -18.68 11.60
CA SER A 278 -1.41 -18.93 10.32
C SER A 278 -2.87 -18.48 10.35
N ARG A 279 -3.39 -18.07 9.18
CA ARG A 279 -4.79 -17.71 8.97
C ARG A 279 -5.34 -18.49 7.78
N ILE A 280 -6.46 -19.15 7.99
CA ILE A 280 -7.21 -19.87 6.96
C ILE A 280 -8.58 -19.19 6.86
N MET A 281 -8.82 -18.47 5.78
CA MET A 281 -10.03 -17.68 5.57
C MET A 281 -10.73 -18.19 4.31
N TYR A 282 -12.06 -18.25 4.30
CA TYR A 282 -12.81 -18.66 3.12
C TYR A 282 -14.19 -18.03 3.05
N CYS A 283 -14.73 -18.03 1.85
CA CYS A 283 -16.15 -17.82 1.57
C CYS A 283 -16.63 -18.82 0.52
N ILE A 284 -17.96 -18.95 0.36
CA ILE A 284 -18.60 -19.84 -0.63
C ILE A 284 -19.26 -18.95 -1.69
N PRO A 285 -18.59 -18.67 -2.83
CA PRO A 285 -19.18 -17.88 -3.91
C PRO A 285 -20.37 -18.54 -4.60
N ASP A 286 -20.37 -19.87 -4.71
CA ASP A 286 -21.49 -20.64 -5.25
C ASP A 286 -21.77 -21.87 -4.39
N GLY A 287 -22.95 -21.90 -3.76
CA GLY A 287 -23.46 -23.01 -2.95
C GLY A 287 -24.71 -23.68 -3.54
N GLY A 288 -24.99 -23.48 -4.84
CA GLY A 288 -26.20 -23.97 -5.49
C GLY A 288 -27.28 -22.90 -5.63
N LYS A 289 -28.39 -23.22 -6.30
CA LYS A 289 -29.40 -22.21 -6.70
C LYS A 289 -30.78 -22.39 -6.04
N ALA A 290 -31.20 -23.64 -5.76
CA ALA A 290 -32.48 -23.91 -5.16
C ALA A 290 -32.45 -25.20 -4.33
N PRO A 291 -33.14 -25.26 -3.16
CA PRO A 291 -33.03 -26.40 -2.22
C PRO A 291 -33.68 -27.69 -2.75
N ASN A 292 -34.53 -27.65 -3.76
CA ASN A 292 -35.15 -28.82 -4.40
C ASN A 292 -34.33 -29.38 -5.56
N VAL A 293 -33.12 -28.84 -5.81
CA VAL A 293 -32.18 -29.34 -6.82
C VAL A 293 -30.87 -29.69 -6.13
N VAL A 294 -30.43 -30.96 -6.26
CA VAL A 294 -29.08 -31.36 -5.81
C VAL A 294 -28.05 -30.52 -6.57
N PRO A 295 -27.17 -29.72 -5.90
CA PRO A 295 -26.25 -28.83 -6.56
C PRO A 295 -25.22 -29.58 -7.41
N PRO A 296 -25.21 -29.41 -8.75
CA PRO A 296 -24.22 -30.07 -9.62
C PRO A 296 -22.87 -29.34 -9.66
N TYR A 297 -22.82 -28.13 -9.13
CA TYR A 297 -21.63 -27.26 -9.04
C TYR A 297 -21.65 -26.46 -7.75
N SER A 298 -20.49 -26.35 -7.12
CA SER A 298 -20.24 -25.43 -6.00
C SER A 298 -18.77 -25.02 -5.98
N GLU A 299 -18.50 -23.81 -5.47
CA GLU A 299 -17.16 -23.24 -5.39
C GLU A 299 -16.92 -22.68 -3.99
N VAL A 300 -15.73 -22.93 -3.45
CA VAL A 300 -15.21 -22.28 -2.24
C VAL A 300 -13.92 -21.57 -2.55
N TRP A 301 -13.74 -20.38 -1.99
CA TRP A 301 -12.59 -19.49 -2.19
C TRP A 301 -11.82 -19.32 -0.90
N TYR A 302 -10.50 -19.59 -0.93
CA TYR A 302 -9.61 -19.57 0.22
C TYR A 302 -8.50 -18.54 0.09
N PHE A 303 -8.20 -17.87 1.23
CA PHE A 303 -6.95 -17.17 1.50
C PHE A 303 -6.23 -17.87 2.64
N ILE A 304 -4.97 -18.28 2.41
CA ILE A 304 -4.09 -18.85 3.41
C ILE A 304 -2.95 -17.90 3.67
N ARG A 305 -2.78 -17.43 4.92
CA ARG A 305 -1.70 -16.53 5.30
C ARG A 305 -0.85 -17.13 6.41
N ALA A 306 0.47 -16.85 6.37
CA ALA A 306 1.41 -17.20 7.43
C ALA A 306 2.64 -16.28 7.38
N PRO A 307 3.48 -16.25 8.44
CA PRO A 307 4.70 -15.44 8.48
C PRO A 307 5.68 -15.68 7.33
N GLN A 308 5.71 -16.88 6.77
CA GLN A 308 6.62 -17.26 5.69
C GLN A 308 5.91 -18.13 4.66
N TYR A 309 6.26 -17.98 3.39
CA TYR A 309 5.63 -18.70 2.28
C TYR A 309 5.76 -20.23 2.39
N LYS A 310 6.87 -20.73 2.95
CA LYS A 310 7.02 -22.17 3.22
C LYS A 310 5.86 -22.71 4.07
N MET A 311 5.44 -21.98 5.10
CA MET A 311 4.32 -22.38 5.96
C MET A 311 2.99 -22.32 5.21
N VAL A 312 2.80 -21.29 4.37
CA VAL A 312 1.62 -21.19 3.49
C VAL A 312 1.54 -22.38 2.57
N LYS A 313 2.65 -22.72 1.91
CA LYS A 313 2.72 -23.85 0.98
C LYS A 313 2.39 -25.20 1.64
N GLU A 314 2.87 -25.45 2.85
CA GLU A 314 2.56 -26.65 3.63
C GLU A 314 1.04 -26.78 3.86
N ILE A 315 0.38 -25.66 4.21
CA ILE A 315 -1.08 -25.64 4.44
C ILE A 315 -1.83 -25.83 3.12
N VAL A 316 -1.41 -25.19 2.03
CA VAL A 316 -2.04 -25.31 0.70
C VAL A 316 -1.91 -26.74 0.17
N ASP A 317 -0.74 -27.38 0.30
CA ASP A 317 -0.54 -28.77 -0.11
C ASP A 317 -1.41 -29.74 0.71
N TRP A 318 -1.65 -29.45 1.99
CA TRP A 318 -2.58 -30.21 2.81
C TRP A 318 -4.04 -29.92 2.41
N SER A 319 -4.39 -28.67 2.11
CA SER A 319 -5.73 -28.27 1.65
C SER A 319 -6.17 -29.04 0.40
N LYS A 320 -5.25 -29.30 -0.54
CA LYS A 320 -5.51 -30.12 -1.74
C LYS A 320 -5.94 -31.54 -1.36
N LYS A 321 -5.26 -32.16 -0.39
CA LYS A 321 -5.61 -33.51 0.09
C LYS A 321 -6.96 -33.53 0.81
N VAL A 322 -7.30 -32.46 1.55
CA VAL A 322 -8.62 -32.32 2.18
C VAL A 322 -9.71 -32.22 1.10
N ALA A 323 -9.48 -31.45 0.05
CA ALA A 323 -10.40 -31.31 -1.08
C ALA A 323 -10.59 -32.63 -1.84
N GLU A 324 -9.50 -33.36 -2.09
CA GLU A 324 -9.54 -34.72 -2.68
C GLU A 324 -10.36 -35.69 -1.82
N GLY A 325 -10.16 -35.66 -0.49
CA GLY A 325 -10.95 -36.48 0.46
C GLY A 325 -12.45 -36.14 0.43
N ALA A 326 -12.80 -34.85 0.39
CA ALA A 326 -14.17 -34.36 0.27
C ALA A 326 -14.84 -34.85 -1.04
N ALA A 327 -14.11 -34.75 -2.16
CA ALA A 327 -14.58 -35.22 -3.46
C ALA A 327 -14.82 -36.72 -3.46
N LEU A 328 -13.92 -37.50 -2.85
CA LEU A 328 -14.05 -38.95 -2.74
C LEU A 328 -15.30 -39.34 -1.91
N MET A 329 -15.51 -38.70 -0.77
CA MET A 329 -16.66 -38.96 0.10
C MET A 329 -18.00 -38.67 -0.58
N THR A 330 -18.07 -37.65 -1.40
CA THR A 330 -19.30 -37.19 -2.08
C THR A 330 -19.46 -37.73 -3.49
N GLN A 331 -18.48 -38.49 -3.99
CA GLN A 331 -18.44 -38.99 -5.38
C GLN A 331 -18.55 -37.85 -6.41
N THR A 332 -17.93 -36.72 -6.12
CA THR A 332 -17.82 -35.53 -7.01
C THR A 332 -16.43 -35.48 -7.63
N ARG A 333 -16.22 -34.58 -8.61
CA ARG A 333 -14.91 -34.25 -9.17
C ARG A 333 -14.44 -32.91 -8.62
N MET A 334 -13.25 -32.87 -8.10
CA MET A 334 -12.60 -31.66 -7.62
C MET A 334 -11.73 -31.00 -8.71
N GLU A 335 -11.71 -29.69 -8.75
CA GLU A 335 -10.80 -28.85 -9.53
C GLU A 335 -10.17 -27.82 -8.61
N PHE A 336 -8.84 -27.81 -8.51
CA PHE A 336 -8.08 -26.79 -7.76
C PHE A 336 -7.65 -25.67 -8.70
N VAL A 337 -8.07 -24.43 -8.41
CA VAL A 337 -7.86 -23.26 -9.25
C VAL A 337 -6.96 -22.27 -8.50
N PRO A 338 -5.63 -22.29 -8.72
CA PRO A 338 -4.74 -21.29 -8.16
C PRO A 338 -5.00 -19.93 -8.83
N ILE A 339 -4.97 -18.87 -8.04
CA ILE A 339 -5.21 -17.49 -8.51
C ILE A 339 -3.92 -16.69 -8.45
N THR A 340 -3.35 -16.54 -7.26
CA THR A 340 -2.10 -15.83 -7.03
C THR A 340 -1.47 -16.28 -5.71
N ALA A 341 -0.17 -16.00 -5.55
CA ALA A 341 0.52 -16.22 -4.30
C ALA A 341 1.65 -15.22 -4.12
N VAL A 342 1.87 -14.79 -2.89
CA VAL A 342 2.93 -13.84 -2.54
C VAL A 342 3.73 -14.34 -1.35
N TRP A 343 5.03 -14.10 -1.40
CA TRP A 343 5.92 -14.28 -0.27
C TRP A 343 5.66 -13.22 0.79
N GLN A 344 6.30 -13.33 1.94
CA GLN A 344 6.41 -12.25 2.92
C GLN A 344 7.34 -11.16 2.39
N TYR A 345 7.05 -9.89 2.71
CA TYR A 345 7.90 -8.78 2.31
C TYR A 345 9.28 -8.88 2.96
N LEU A 346 10.34 -8.70 2.17
CA LEU A 346 11.73 -8.71 2.60
C LEU A 346 12.23 -7.27 2.70
N PRO A 347 12.34 -6.68 3.91
CA PRO A 347 12.83 -5.32 4.07
C PRO A 347 14.31 -5.20 3.69
N ASN A 348 14.70 -4.03 3.16
CA ASN A 348 16.08 -3.67 2.89
C ASN A 348 16.51 -2.54 3.84
N GLN A 349 17.45 -2.81 4.74
CA GLN A 349 17.92 -1.89 5.78
C GLN A 349 18.63 -0.67 5.20
N VAL A 350 19.47 -0.89 4.17
CA VAL A 350 20.22 0.19 3.50
C VAL A 350 19.24 1.21 2.94
N LEU A 351 18.27 0.76 2.13
CA LEU A 351 17.28 1.66 1.53
C LEU A 351 16.35 2.28 2.57
N ALA A 352 15.99 1.55 3.62
CA ALA A 352 15.15 2.08 4.69
C ALA A 352 15.84 3.23 5.44
N LYS A 353 17.14 3.11 5.73
CA LYS A 353 17.94 4.19 6.34
C LYS A 353 18.04 5.42 5.44
N VAL A 354 18.34 5.25 4.15
CA VAL A 354 18.41 6.36 3.17
C VAL A 354 17.05 7.03 3.04
N GLY A 355 15.98 6.25 2.94
CA GLY A 355 14.62 6.76 2.87
C GLY A 355 14.23 7.55 4.13
N PHE A 356 14.57 7.05 5.32
CA PHE A 356 14.25 7.73 6.57
C PHE A 356 15.06 9.03 6.75
N ALA A 357 16.33 9.05 6.35
CA ALA A 357 17.14 10.29 6.32
C ALA A 357 16.48 11.36 5.45
N ASN A 358 15.95 11.01 4.29
CA ASN A 358 15.21 11.92 3.42
C ASN A 358 13.82 12.29 3.95
N ALA A 359 13.14 11.39 4.63
CA ALA A 359 11.88 11.72 5.30
C ALA A 359 12.11 12.73 6.44
N LEU A 360 13.17 12.58 7.23
CA LEU A 360 13.58 13.55 8.25
C LEU A 360 13.96 14.91 7.65
N LEU A 361 14.65 14.93 6.51
CA LEU A 361 15.02 16.14 5.78
C LEU A 361 13.79 16.94 5.31
N ILE A 362 12.81 16.27 4.75
CA ILE A 362 11.59 16.89 4.20
C ILE A 362 10.60 17.24 5.33
N GLY A 363 10.57 16.45 6.41
CA GLY A 363 9.62 16.59 7.51
C GLY A 363 8.26 15.93 7.23
N ILE A 364 7.37 16.00 8.21
CA ILE A 364 6.00 15.47 8.12
C ILE A 364 5.12 16.35 7.22
N PRO A 365 3.95 15.85 6.76
CA PRO A 365 3.01 16.66 5.99
C PRO A 365 2.63 17.96 6.74
N PRO A 366 2.57 19.11 6.05
CA PRO A 366 2.35 20.43 6.67
C PRO A 366 0.87 20.67 6.98
N PHE A 367 0.32 19.87 7.91
CA PHE A 367 -1.06 19.98 8.34
C PHE A 367 -1.30 21.27 9.14
N THR A 368 -2.39 21.95 8.83
CA THR A 368 -2.89 23.15 9.48
C THR A 368 -4.01 22.82 10.50
N ASP A 369 -4.46 23.81 11.27
CA ASP A 369 -5.62 23.66 12.15
C ASP A 369 -6.91 23.36 11.38
N GLU A 370 -7.00 23.80 10.12
CA GLU A 370 -8.15 23.47 9.25
C GLU A 370 -8.14 21.99 8.84
N ASP A 371 -6.97 21.43 8.57
CA ASP A 371 -6.82 19.99 8.30
C ASP A 371 -7.23 19.15 9.52
N GLU A 372 -6.90 19.60 10.74
CA GLU A 372 -7.33 18.94 11.98
C GLU A 372 -8.86 18.97 12.14
N LYS A 373 -9.52 20.09 11.82
CA LYS A 373 -11.00 20.18 11.84
C LYS A 373 -11.66 19.26 10.81
N ILE A 374 -11.01 19.05 9.67
CA ILE A 374 -11.46 18.09 8.66
C ILE A 374 -11.34 16.65 9.17
N ALA A 375 -10.24 16.32 9.85
CA ALA A 375 -9.95 14.98 10.36
C ALA A 375 -10.74 14.61 11.62
N GLU A 376 -11.02 15.59 12.49
CA GLU A 376 -11.66 15.40 13.80
C GLU A 376 -12.96 14.58 13.76
N PRO A 377 -13.96 14.86 12.88
CA PRO A 377 -15.21 14.09 12.84
C PRO A 377 -15.00 12.60 12.57
N PHE A 378 -14.02 12.26 11.72
CA PHE A 378 -13.69 10.87 11.39
C PHE A 378 -13.08 10.14 12.59
N SER A 379 -12.07 10.74 13.25
CA SER A 379 -11.47 10.16 14.45
C SER A 379 -12.48 10.01 15.58
N ARG A 380 -13.35 11.00 15.81
CA ARG A 380 -14.40 10.92 16.82
C ARG A 380 -15.42 9.83 16.53
N SER A 381 -15.78 9.57 15.27
CA SER A 381 -16.64 8.44 14.89
C SER A 381 -16.06 7.08 15.30
N LEU A 382 -14.74 7.01 15.50
CA LEU A 382 -13.96 5.84 15.90
C LEU A 382 -13.57 5.86 17.38
N LYS A 383 -14.15 6.77 18.18
CA LYS A 383 -13.91 6.96 19.63
C LYS A 383 -12.52 7.48 19.99
N GLU A 384 -11.80 8.07 19.03
CA GLU A 384 -10.57 8.82 19.28
C GLU A 384 -10.96 10.23 19.77
N GLU A 385 -10.89 10.46 21.08
CA GLU A 385 -11.43 11.68 21.69
C GLU A 385 -10.44 12.85 21.74
N LYS A 386 -9.13 12.60 21.60
CA LYS A 386 -8.06 13.59 21.78
C LYS A 386 -7.21 13.73 20.52
N GLY A 387 -7.06 14.99 20.06
CA GLY A 387 -6.12 15.34 19.01
C GLY A 387 -4.65 15.27 19.45
N PRO A 388 -3.69 15.46 18.53
CA PRO A 388 -3.95 15.74 17.12
C PRO A 388 -4.58 14.54 16.40
N PHE A 389 -5.49 14.82 15.47
CA PHE A 389 -6.23 13.79 14.72
C PHE A 389 -5.49 13.32 13.47
N LEU A 390 -4.50 14.06 13.01
CA LEU A 390 -3.52 13.66 11.99
C LEU A 390 -2.17 13.40 12.65
N SER A 391 -1.37 12.49 12.11
CA SER A 391 -0.06 12.17 12.69
C SER A 391 0.91 13.33 12.51
N ARG A 392 1.49 13.81 13.63
CA ARG A 392 2.46 14.91 13.70
C ARG A 392 3.88 14.42 13.96
N GLU A 393 4.12 13.13 13.87
CA GLU A 393 5.40 12.49 14.16
C GLU A 393 5.67 11.33 13.20
N PHE A 394 6.91 10.90 13.12
CA PHE A 394 7.26 9.68 12.44
C PHE A 394 7.07 8.48 13.37
N LYS A 395 6.47 7.42 12.84
CA LYS A 395 6.58 6.10 13.46
C LYS A 395 7.96 5.55 13.15
N GLU A 396 8.69 5.27 14.20
CA GLU A 396 10.08 4.89 14.14
C GLU A 396 10.26 3.38 14.12
N PHE A 397 11.24 2.94 13.35
CA PHE A 397 11.73 1.57 13.33
C PHE A 397 13.17 1.55 13.85
N ASP A 398 13.55 0.50 14.55
CA ASP A 398 14.94 0.28 14.94
C ASP A 398 15.73 -0.25 13.75
N TYR A 399 16.24 0.69 12.93
CA TYR A 399 16.99 0.35 11.72
C TYR A 399 18.38 -0.27 12.01
N ASP A 400 18.84 -0.33 13.26
CA ASP A 400 20.11 -0.93 13.63
C ASP A 400 19.98 -2.38 14.04
N LYS A 401 18.76 -2.85 14.32
CA LYS A 401 18.49 -4.25 14.61
C LYS A 401 18.00 -5.01 13.36
N PRO A 402 18.26 -6.31 13.29
CA PRO A 402 17.62 -7.15 12.27
C PRO A 402 16.11 -7.10 12.38
N PHE A 403 15.41 -7.06 11.23
CA PHE A 403 13.96 -7.18 11.23
C PHE A 403 13.50 -8.56 11.70
N SER A 404 12.24 -8.65 12.13
CA SER A 404 11.56 -9.91 12.43
C SER A 404 10.45 -10.17 11.42
N TRP A 405 10.19 -11.43 11.13
CA TRP A 405 9.03 -11.80 10.31
C TRP A 405 7.74 -11.38 11.00
N ALA A 406 6.80 -10.84 10.22
CA ALA A 406 5.48 -10.46 10.73
C ALA A 406 4.73 -11.69 11.26
N THR A 407 4.08 -11.55 12.41
CA THR A 407 3.21 -12.59 13.00
C THR A 407 1.73 -12.22 12.88
N GLY A 408 1.43 -11.06 12.28
CA GLY A 408 0.10 -10.54 12.03
C GLY A 408 0.13 -9.45 10.97
N GLY A 409 -1.02 -8.88 10.64
CA GLY A 409 -1.15 -7.85 9.61
C GLY A 409 -1.58 -8.38 8.25
N GLY A 410 -1.37 -7.57 7.22
CA GLY A 410 -1.75 -7.84 5.83
C GLY A 410 -0.69 -8.60 5.03
N SER A 411 -1.06 -8.93 3.81
CA SER A 411 -0.17 -9.37 2.73
C SER A 411 -0.21 -8.31 1.63
N ILE A 412 0.86 -8.16 0.90
CA ILE A 412 1.03 -7.18 -0.19
C ILE A 412 1.71 -7.86 -1.37
N ASP A 413 1.37 -7.50 -2.57
CA ASP A 413 2.00 -8.12 -3.76
C ASP A 413 3.40 -7.56 -4.08
N GLU A 414 3.77 -6.40 -3.51
CA GLU A 414 5.13 -5.87 -3.47
C GLU A 414 6.13 -6.85 -2.83
N ALA A 415 5.63 -7.75 -2.00
CA ALA A 415 6.46 -8.73 -1.32
C ALA A 415 7.28 -9.57 -2.31
N ASN A 416 6.70 -10.05 -3.42
CA ASN A 416 7.46 -10.80 -4.43
C ASN A 416 8.56 -9.94 -5.07
N THR A 417 8.30 -8.66 -5.31
CA THR A 417 9.29 -7.73 -5.86
C THR A 417 10.48 -7.56 -4.92
N SER A 418 10.26 -7.49 -3.60
CA SER A 418 11.31 -7.30 -2.61
C SER A 418 12.35 -8.43 -2.54
N TRP A 419 12.04 -9.59 -3.09
CA TRP A 419 12.97 -10.73 -3.19
C TRP A 419 13.81 -10.73 -4.46
N VAL A 420 13.46 -9.91 -5.46
CA VAL A 420 14.16 -9.86 -6.76
C VAL A 420 14.87 -8.53 -7.00
N VAL A 421 14.47 -7.46 -6.30
CA VAL A 421 15.11 -6.15 -6.36
C VAL A 421 15.03 -5.46 -4.98
N PRO A 422 16.07 -4.73 -4.53
CA PRO A 422 16.02 -3.99 -3.29
C PRO A 422 14.87 -2.98 -3.28
N MET A 423 14.08 -2.95 -2.19
CA MET A 423 12.92 -2.07 -2.07
C MET A 423 12.90 -1.27 -0.77
N VAL A 424 12.33 -0.07 -0.84
CA VAL A 424 11.90 0.70 0.34
C VAL A 424 10.46 1.15 0.19
N ARG A 425 9.75 1.20 1.32
CA ARG A 425 8.34 1.54 1.39
C ARG A 425 8.10 2.67 2.38
N PHE A 426 7.48 3.74 1.89
CA PHE A 426 7.09 4.91 2.70
C PHE A 426 5.62 4.83 3.09
N SER A 427 5.24 5.60 4.11
CA SER A 427 3.84 5.90 4.42
C SER A 427 3.73 7.34 4.92
N THR A 428 2.60 7.97 4.62
CA THR A 428 2.22 9.27 5.16
C THR A 428 0.80 9.25 5.68
N SER A 429 0.50 10.11 6.66
CA SER A 429 -0.82 10.23 7.27
C SER A 429 -1.80 10.91 6.30
N THR A 430 -2.37 10.13 5.39
CA THR A 430 -3.45 10.58 4.49
C THR A 430 -4.81 10.53 5.18
N LEU A 431 -4.92 9.77 6.26
CA LEU A 431 -6.14 9.47 7.00
C LEU A 431 -6.03 9.95 8.45
N ALA A 432 -7.16 10.32 9.03
CA ALA A 432 -7.29 10.61 10.45
C ALA A 432 -6.95 9.39 11.31
N LYS A 433 -6.38 9.62 12.48
CA LYS A 433 -6.03 8.57 13.46
C LYS A 433 -7.22 7.67 13.75
N GLY A 434 -6.95 6.37 13.85
CA GLY A 434 -7.94 5.34 14.11
C GLY A 434 -8.71 4.87 12.87
N THR A 435 -8.62 5.55 11.73
CA THR A 435 -9.30 5.14 10.50
C THR A 435 -8.84 3.75 10.07
N PRO A 436 -9.73 2.75 10.03
CA PRO A 436 -9.36 1.44 9.50
C PRO A 436 -9.21 1.51 7.99
N GLY A 437 -8.25 0.76 7.44
CA GLY A 437 -8.22 0.51 6.01
C GLY A 437 -9.47 -0.24 5.54
N HIS A 438 -9.78 -0.19 4.25
CA HIS A 438 -10.92 -0.88 3.63
C HIS A 438 -12.27 -0.52 4.26
N SER A 439 -12.46 0.75 4.62
CA SER A 439 -13.67 1.25 5.24
C SER A 439 -14.26 2.44 4.49
N TRP A 440 -15.55 2.72 4.72
CA TRP A 440 -16.19 3.93 4.20
C TRP A 440 -15.50 5.21 4.71
N GLN A 441 -14.96 5.20 5.94
CA GLN A 441 -14.22 6.33 6.50
C GLN A 441 -12.98 6.64 5.67
N SER A 442 -12.25 5.61 5.23
CA SER A 442 -11.08 5.78 4.38
C SER A 442 -11.46 6.35 3.01
N VAL A 443 -12.50 5.80 2.37
CA VAL A 443 -13.00 6.33 1.08
C VAL A 443 -13.37 7.81 1.19
N ALA A 444 -14.11 8.19 2.23
CA ALA A 444 -14.55 9.56 2.46
C ALA A 444 -13.40 10.57 2.61
N GLN A 445 -12.23 10.11 3.10
CA GLN A 445 -11.08 10.95 3.40
C GLN A 445 -10.06 11.03 2.24
N ASN A 446 -9.94 10.01 1.39
CA ASN A 446 -8.92 9.92 0.34
C ASN A 446 -9.10 10.92 -0.82
N ILE A 447 -9.99 11.89 -0.69
CA ILE A 447 -10.24 13.00 -1.62
C ILE A 447 -10.13 14.37 -0.92
N LEU A 448 -9.73 14.42 0.34
CA LEU A 448 -9.71 15.65 1.13
C LEU A 448 -8.31 16.31 1.14
N PRO A 449 -8.22 17.62 1.42
CA PRO A 449 -6.96 18.35 1.41
C PRO A 449 -5.84 17.73 2.27
N PRO A 450 -6.08 17.17 3.48
CA PRO A 450 -5.03 16.48 4.23
C PRO A 450 -4.39 15.33 3.46
N ALA A 451 -5.18 14.52 2.75
CA ALA A 451 -4.68 13.41 1.95
C ALA A 451 -3.78 13.88 0.79
N PHE A 452 -4.14 14.98 0.13
CA PHE A 452 -3.33 15.56 -0.94
C PHE A 452 -2.00 16.15 -0.43
N LYS A 453 -2.00 16.82 0.74
CA LYS A 453 -0.78 17.31 1.39
C LYS A 453 0.17 16.17 1.76
N ALA A 454 -0.39 15.08 2.30
CA ALA A 454 0.37 13.88 2.62
C ALA A 454 0.94 13.21 1.35
N GLY A 455 0.16 13.16 0.27
CA GLY A 455 0.60 12.64 -1.03
C GLY A 455 1.77 13.43 -1.64
N ILE A 456 1.70 14.75 -1.66
CA ILE A 456 2.85 15.59 -2.11
C ILE A 456 4.07 15.38 -1.23
N THR A 457 3.89 15.25 0.08
CA THR A 457 5.00 15.03 1.01
C THR A 457 5.72 13.72 0.74
N VAL A 458 4.99 12.62 0.53
CA VAL A 458 5.61 11.33 0.22
C VAL A 458 6.27 11.31 -1.16
N SER A 459 5.73 12.06 -2.14
CA SER A 459 6.40 12.25 -3.44
C SER A 459 7.78 12.90 -3.25
N LYS A 460 7.92 13.85 -2.32
CA LYS A 460 9.21 14.46 -1.97
C LYS A 460 10.16 13.45 -1.32
N TYR A 461 9.67 12.56 -0.43
CA TYR A 461 10.51 11.49 0.16
C TYR A 461 11.07 10.58 -0.93
N MET A 462 10.21 10.11 -1.83
CA MET A 462 10.61 9.23 -2.93
C MET A 462 11.58 9.93 -3.88
N ALA A 463 11.31 11.19 -4.26
CA ALA A 463 12.18 11.94 -5.15
C ALA A 463 13.57 12.19 -4.54
N ALA A 464 13.63 12.64 -3.28
CA ALA A 464 14.90 12.88 -2.59
C ALA A 464 15.71 11.58 -2.43
N THR A 465 15.04 10.47 -2.11
CA THR A 465 15.69 9.16 -1.98
C THR A 465 16.22 8.66 -3.32
N ALA A 466 15.44 8.77 -4.40
CA ALA A 466 15.90 8.38 -5.73
C ALA A 466 17.13 9.18 -6.16
N LEU A 467 17.14 10.50 -5.89
CA LEU A 467 18.28 11.35 -6.24
C LEU A 467 19.56 10.98 -5.48
N ASP A 468 19.47 10.57 -4.21
CA ASP A 468 20.63 10.01 -3.50
C ASP A 468 21.11 8.70 -4.14
N LEU A 469 20.20 7.82 -4.57
CA LEU A 469 20.55 6.57 -5.24
C LEU A 469 21.18 6.80 -6.62
N PHE A 470 20.83 7.89 -7.33
CA PHE A 470 21.51 8.29 -8.56
C PHE A 470 22.89 8.89 -8.28
N ALA A 471 23.06 9.63 -7.18
CA ALA A 471 24.29 10.32 -6.84
C ALA A 471 25.37 9.39 -6.24
N ASP A 472 24.97 8.37 -5.48
CA ASP A 472 25.89 7.45 -4.77
C ASP A 472 25.67 5.99 -5.18
N PRO A 473 26.45 5.46 -6.14
CA PRO A 473 26.40 4.06 -6.56
C PRO A 473 26.64 3.06 -5.42
N LYS A 474 27.37 3.45 -4.37
CA LYS A 474 27.66 2.59 -3.22
C LYS A 474 26.40 2.17 -2.47
N LEU A 475 25.41 3.04 -2.36
CA LEU A 475 24.13 2.74 -1.75
C LEU A 475 23.41 1.59 -2.46
N LEU A 476 23.44 1.58 -3.79
CA LEU A 476 22.84 0.51 -4.60
C LEU A 476 23.64 -0.81 -4.51
N GLU A 477 24.97 -0.73 -4.47
CA GLU A 477 25.83 -1.90 -4.26
C GLU A 477 25.53 -2.55 -2.90
N ASP A 478 25.46 -1.76 -1.83
CA ASP A 478 25.19 -2.23 -0.48
C ASP A 478 23.76 -2.80 -0.35
N ALA A 479 22.75 -2.15 -0.94
CA ALA A 479 21.38 -2.64 -0.95
C ALA A 479 21.24 -3.99 -1.67
N LYS A 480 21.95 -4.16 -2.80
CA LYS A 480 22.00 -5.43 -3.55
C LYS A 480 22.76 -6.52 -2.80
N ALA A 481 23.85 -6.16 -2.12
CA ALA A 481 24.61 -7.10 -1.29
C ALA A 481 23.77 -7.60 -0.10
N GLU A 482 22.98 -6.72 0.52
CA GLU A 482 22.04 -7.08 1.58
C GLU A 482 20.95 -8.02 1.06
N LEU A 483 20.34 -7.72 -0.09
CA LEU A 483 19.33 -8.59 -0.72
C LEU A 483 19.90 -9.98 -1.01
N LYS A 484 21.12 -10.06 -1.57
CA LYS A 484 21.79 -11.31 -1.84
C LYS A 484 22.02 -12.12 -0.55
N ALA A 485 22.56 -11.49 0.48
CA ALA A 485 22.80 -12.12 1.78
C ALA A 485 21.49 -12.61 2.42
N SER A 486 20.41 -11.85 2.30
CA SER A 486 19.09 -12.24 2.78
C SER A 486 18.52 -13.44 2.02
N ASN A 487 18.66 -13.50 0.71
CA ASN A 487 18.29 -14.66 -0.11
C ASN A 487 19.10 -15.92 0.27
N GLU A 488 20.39 -15.78 0.52
CA GLU A 488 21.25 -16.88 0.98
C GLU A 488 20.83 -17.39 2.36
N LYS A 489 20.48 -16.49 3.28
CA LYS A 489 20.07 -16.81 4.66
C LYS A 489 18.69 -17.46 4.76
N HIS A 490 17.72 -16.98 4.00
CA HIS A 490 16.31 -17.36 4.13
C HIS A 490 15.84 -18.34 3.06
N GLY A 491 16.72 -18.73 2.13
CA GLY A 491 16.46 -19.56 0.96
C GLY A 491 16.19 -18.70 -0.28
N PRO A 492 16.53 -19.21 -1.47
CA PRO A 492 16.31 -18.49 -2.72
C PRO A 492 14.82 -18.28 -2.95
N PHE A 493 14.48 -17.11 -3.46
CA PHE A 493 13.12 -16.86 -3.93
C PHE A 493 12.73 -17.85 -5.03
N VAL A 494 11.62 -18.52 -4.84
CA VAL A 494 10.99 -19.35 -5.86
C VAL A 494 9.65 -18.69 -6.20
N ASP A 495 9.50 -18.28 -7.44
CA ASP A 495 8.28 -17.61 -7.89
C ASP A 495 7.05 -18.51 -7.65
N PRO A 496 6.12 -18.12 -6.76
CA PRO A 496 4.99 -18.94 -6.39
C PRO A 496 3.93 -19.01 -7.50
N VAL A 497 3.95 -18.07 -8.45
CA VAL A 497 2.98 -18.01 -9.56
C VAL A 497 3.57 -18.43 -10.92
N LYS A 498 4.79 -19.00 -10.94
CA LYS A 498 5.47 -19.40 -12.19
C LYS A 498 4.59 -20.28 -13.10
N ASP A 499 3.82 -21.19 -12.52
CA ASP A 499 2.95 -22.13 -13.22
C ASP A 499 1.44 -21.73 -13.17
N VAL A 500 1.14 -20.52 -12.66
CA VAL A 500 -0.22 -19.99 -12.57
C VAL A 500 -0.50 -19.10 -13.78
N SER A 501 -1.62 -19.33 -14.47
CA SER A 501 -2.09 -18.44 -15.53
C SER A 501 -2.59 -17.13 -14.97
N LEU A 502 -2.44 -16.02 -15.72
CA LEU A 502 -3.02 -14.73 -15.34
C LEU A 502 -4.54 -14.93 -15.12
N PRO A 503 -5.08 -14.58 -13.95
CA PRO A 503 -6.50 -14.72 -13.68
C PRO A 503 -7.33 -13.75 -14.53
N THR A 504 -8.56 -14.14 -14.84
CA THR A 504 -9.53 -13.24 -15.47
C THR A 504 -10.21 -12.36 -14.43
N PHE A 505 -10.76 -11.23 -14.88
CA PHE A 505 -11.58 -10.35 -14.02
C PHE A 505 -12.69 -11.14 -13.31
N GLN A 506 -13.46 -11.95 -14.06
CA GLN A 506 -14.54 -12.77 -13.51
C GLN A 506 -14.05 -13.77 -12.44
N LEU A 507 -12.87 -14.39 -12.65
CA LEU A 507 -12.29 -15.31 -11.67
C LEU A 507 -11.95 -14.59 -10.36
N MET A 508 -11.51 -13.34 -10.43
CA MET A 508 -11.14 -12.53 -9.28
C MET A 508 -12.33 -11.99 -8.51
N HIS A 509 -13.36 -11.50 -9.21
CA HIS A 509 -14.44 -10.73 -8.61
C HIS A 509 -15.79 -11.48 -8.55
N ASN A 510 -15.90 -12.67 -9.13
CA ASN A 510 -17.14 -13.48 -9.24
C ASN A 510 -18.27 -12.79 -10.00
N VAL A 511 -17.98 -11.73 -10.74
CA VAL A 511 -18.90 -10.98 -11.60
C VAL A 511 -18.22 -10.65 -12.91
N GLU A 512 -18.99 -10.42 -13.97
CA GLU A 512 -18.46 -9.85 -15.20
C GLU A 512 -18.14 -8.37 -15.01
N GLU A 513 -17.09 -7.86 -15.64
CA GLU A 513 -16.69 -6.46 -15.53
C GLU A 513 -17.84 -5.50 -15.88
N SER A 514 -18.63 -5.82 -16.90
CA SER A 514 -19.81 -5.05 -17.32
C SER A 514 -20.95 -5.00 -16.30
N GLN A 515 -20.91 -5.84 -15.27
CA GLN A 515 -21.91 -5.89 -14.20
C GLN A 515 -21.51 -5.05 -12.97
N VAL A 516 -20.27 -4.56 -12.92
CA VAL A 516 -19.80 -3.69 -11.82
C VAL A 516 -20.46 -2.32 -11.97
N PRO A 517 -21.19 -1.83 -10.93
CA PRO A 517 -21.77 -0.50 -10.96
C PRO A 517 -20.71 0.59 -11.08
N VAL A 518 -21.02 1.67 -11.77
CA VAL A 518 -20.14 2.83 -11.95
C VAL A 518 -20.61 4.03 -11.14
N GLN A 519 -19.70 4.72 -10.46
CA GLN A 519 -20.01 5.87 -9.63
C GLN A 519 -20.33 7.11 -10.47
N THR A 520 -19.55 7.36 -11.52
CA THR A 520 -19.71 8.51 -12.40
C THR A 520 -20.38 8.09 -13.69
N LYS A 521 -21.58 8.65 -13.97
CA LYS A 521 -22.29 8.45 -15.24
C LYS A 521 -21.76 9.44 -16.28
N GLY A 522 -21.24 8.93 -17.38
CA GLY A 522 -20.62 9.71 -18.45
C GLY A 522 -19.12 9.92 -18.28
N ASP A 523 -18.52 10.64 -19.22
CA ASP A 523 -17.07 10.90 -19.20
C ASP A 523 -16.77 12.16 -18.39
N MET A 524 -15.97 12.01 -17.34
CA MET A 524 -15.31 13.13 -16.68
C MET A 524 -14.18 13.66 -17.57
N PRO A 525 -14.01 14.98 -17.71
CA PRO A 525 -12.85 15.52 -18.40
C PRO A 525 -11.56 15.11 -17.67
N LEU A 526 -10.53 14.77 -18.43
CA LEU A 526 -9.20 14.53 -17.87
C LEU A 526 -8.65 15.82 -17.26
N PRO A 527 -7.82 15.73 -16.21
CA PRO A 527 -7.06 16.86 -15.70
C PRO A 527 -6.18 17.50 -16.79
N ASP A 528 -5.88 18.79 -16.64
CA ASP A 528 -5.00 19.49 -17.56
C ASP A 528 -3.52 19.22 -17.24
N PHE A 529 -2.87 18.47 -18.11
CA PHE A 529 -1.45 18.12 -18.01
C PHE A 529 -0.52 19.03 -18.80
N SER A 530 -1.01 20.15 -19.36
CA SER A 530 -0.21 21.05 -20.20
C SER A 530 1.00 21.67 -19.48
N THR A 531 0.93 21.81 -18.16
CA THR A 531 1.98 22.37 -17.32
C THR A 531 3.12 21.40 -16.98
N LEU A 532 2.97 20.11 -17.30
CA LEU A 532 3.95 19.07 -16.97
C LEU A 532 5.09 18.92 -17.99
N LYS A 533 5.04 19.67 -19.10
CA LYS A 533 6.01 19.63 -20.22
C LYS A 533 7.38 20.17 -19.84
#